data_5ac6469239ea633785567f59fc428850
#
_entry.id   5ac6469239ea633785567f59fc428850
#
_cell.length_a   1.000
_cell.length_b   1.000
_cell.length_c   1.000
_cell.angle_alpha   90.00
_cell.angle_beta   90.00
_cell.angle_gamma   90.00
#
_symmetry.space_group_name_H-M   'P 1'
#
loop_
_entity.id
_entity.type
_entity.pdbx_description
1 polymer ?
#
loop_
_entity_poly.entity_id
_entity_poly.type
_entity_poly.pdbx_seq_one_letter_code
_entity_poly.pdbx_strand_id
1 'polypeptide(L)'
;DILWEDNSKPVELVKSGQAHIAVTGAEDPALASKQIGWDGIGILVHLSNFTKEITKQQVAELFSGKFNTWADVGGPDTRILLIDRPRNQNIRDAFESQLGIAGKISDTAKVIGHDEKVVKAVVGTLPPLSAVTYISLSTGLSVVSTGVAVRLLPVDKVEPEAPTVKDGRYPLRRPILLLSKKDANPLVEAFAQFALSAPGQAIIAETYVPMPGH
;
A
#
# COMPACT_ATOMS: atom_id res chain seq x y z
N ASP A 1 10.57 16.15 -16.61
CA ASP A 1 11.43 15.17 -15.94
C ASP A 1 10.62 14.47 -14.85
N ILE A 2 10.84 13.18 -14.66
CA ILE A 2 10.22 12.38 -13.60
C ILE A 2 11.29 12.10 -12.55
N LEU A 3 11.01 12.44 -11.29
CA LEU A 3 11.88 12.14 -10.15
C LEU A 3 11.35 10.88 -9.44
N TRP A 4 12.17 9.83 -9.48
CA TRP A 4 11.92 8.55 -8.79
C TRP A 4 12.98 8.40 -7.70
N GLU A 5 12.67 8.88 -6.49
CA GLU A 5 13.58 8.75 -5.36
C GLU A 5 12.87 8.14 -4.16
N ASP A 6 13.45 7.10 -3.57
CA ASP A 6 12.92 6.41 -2.39
C ASP A 6 12.76 7.32 -1.15
N ASN A 7 13.52 8.41 -1.12
CA ASN A 7 13.56 9.39 -0.02
C ASN A 7 12.96 10.74 -0.42
N SER A 8 12.34 10.85 -1.61
CA SER A 8 11.76 12.11 -2.05
C SER A 8 10.58 12.48 -1.14
N LYS A 9 10.47 13.78 -0.86
CA LYS A 9 9.29 14.37 -0.24
C LYS A 9 8.47 15.07 -1.33
N PRO A 10 7.70 14.33 -2.14
CA PRO A 10 7.09 14.84 -3.35
C PRO A 10 6.21 16.07 -3.09
N VAL A 11 5.50 16.09 -1.96
CA VAL A 11 4.66 17.21 -1.54
C VAL A 11 5.50 18.47 -1.29
N GLU A 12 6.64 18.35 -0.61
CA GLU A 12 7.53 19.49 -0.33
C GLU A 12 8.18 20.02 -1.63
N LEU A 13 8.50 19.14 -2.57
CA LEU A 13 9.01 19.55 -3.88
C LEU A 13 7.97 20.38 -4.66
N VAL A 14 6.70 20.02 -4.60
CA VAL A 14 5.62 20.82 -5.22
C VAL A 14 5.43 22.14 -4.48
N LYS A 15 5.42 22.15 -3.16
CA LYS A 15 5.30 23.39 -2.36
C LYS A 15 6.43 24.38 -2.65
N SER A 16 7.68 23.89 -2.74
CA SER A 16 8.84 24.71 -3.06
C SER A 16 8.92 25.13 -4.53
N GLY A 17 8.12 24.52 -5.42
CA GLY A 17 8.15 24.78 -6.85
C GLY A 17 9.27 24.05 -7.61
N GLN A 18 9.92 23.09 -6.95
CA GLN A 18 10.94 22.23 -7.60
C GLN A 18 10.27 21.11 -8.44
N ALA A 19 9.02 20.77 -8.15
CA ALA A 19 8.19 19.91 -8.96
C ALA A 19 6.82 20.57 -9.24
N HIS A 20 6.18 20.21 -10.34
CA HIS A 20 4.87 20.72 -10.71
C HIS A 20 3.74 19.83 -10.19
N ILE A 21 3.97 18.52 -10.12
CA ILE A 21 3.01 17.50 -9.73
C ILE A 21 3.69 16.51 -8.76
N ALA A 22 2.97 16.12 -7.73
CA ALA A 22 3.31 14.98 -6.89
C ALA A 22 2.25 13.88 -7.05
N VAL A 23 2.69 12.63 -7.13
CA VAL A 23 1.81 11.46 -7.03
C VAL A 23 1.92 10.92 -5.62
N THR A 24 0.79 10.82 -4.90
CA THR A 24 0.76 10.46 -3.48
C THR A 24 -0.54 9.76 -3.10
N GLY A 25 -0.58 9.16 -1.91
CA GLY A 25 -1.79 8.56 -1.33
C GLY A 25 -2.47 9.43 -0.27
N ALA A 26 -2.00 10.66 -0.01
CA ALA A 26 -2.55 11.54 1.00
C ALA A 26 -2.75 12.97 0.45
N GLU A 27 -3.80 13.62 0.88
CA GLU A 27 -4.07 15.02 0.54
C GLU A 27 -3.19 15.97 1.37
N ASP A 28 -2.92 17.16 0.81
CA ASP A 28 -2.33 18.29 1.52
C ASP A 28 -3.24 19.51 1.34
N PRO A 29 -3.71 20.14 2.44
CA PRO A 29 -4.67 21.28 2.36
C PRO A 29 -4.12 22.50 1.62
N ALA A 30 -2.79 22.65 1.53
CA ALA A 30 -2.15 23.76 0.82
C ALA A 30 -2.15 23.56 -0.71
N LEU A 31 -2.40 22.34 -1.19
CA LEU A 31 -2.32 21.97 -2.60
C LEU A 31 -3.72 21.66 -3.18
N ALA A 32 -3.81 21.73 -4.49
CA ALA A 32 -4.93 21.17 -5.24
C ALA A 32 -4.73 19.65 -5.37
N SER A 33 -5.82 18.89 -5.23
CA SER A 33 -5.81 17.42 -5.29
C SER A 33 -6.78 16.93 -6.35
N LYS A 34 -6.32 15.97 -7.19
CA LYS A 34 -7.18 15.20 -8.10
C LYS A 34 -6.92 13.72 -7.94
N GLN A 35 -7.95 12.97 -7.60
CA GLN A 35 -7.85 11.52 -7.52
C GLN A 35 -7.90 10.93 -8.93
N ILE A 36 -6.95 10.05 -9.25
CA ILE A 36 -6.82 9.40 -10.56
C ILE A 36 -6.98 7.88 -10.52
N GLY A 37 -7.04 7.29 -9.33
CA GLY A 37 -7.18 5.85 -9.15
C GLY A 37 -7.16 5.43 -7.69
N TRP A 38 -7.08 4.13 -7.48
CA TRP A 38 -6.95 3.49 -6.18
C TRP A 38 -5.79 2.50 -6.18
N ASP A 39 -5.20 2.29 -5.02
CA ASP A 39 -4.30 1.17 -4.73
C ASP A 39 -4.82 0.42 -3.51
N GLY A 40 -4.81 -0.91 -3.57
CA GLY A 40 -5.05 -1.75 -2.40
C GLY A 40 -3.79 -1.88 -1.56
N ILE A 41 -3.94 -2.14 -0.26
CA ILE A 41 -2.85 -2.47 0.64
C ILE A 41 -3.01 -3.94 1.03
N GLY A 42 -2.20 -4.82 0.42
CA GLY A 42 -2.26 -6.25 0.66
C GLY A 42 -1.47 -6.66 1.90
N ILE A 43 -1.99 -7.62 2.67
CA ILE A 43 -1.27 -8.25 3.78
C ILE A 43 -0.55 -9.48 3.24
N LEU A 44 0.77 -9.42 3.17
CA LEU A 44 1.62 -10.43 2.55
C LEU A 44 2.24 -11.35 3.62
N VAL A 45 2.10 -12.65 3.40
CA VAL A 45 2.66 -13.71 4.25
C VAL A 45 3.32 -14.79 3.39
N HIS A 46 4.07 -15.70 4.02
CA HIS A 46 4.61 -16.87 3.32
C HIS A 46 3.47 -17.77 2.79
N LEU A 47 3.65 -18.38 1.62
CA LEU A 47 2.64 -19.23 0.96
C LEU A 47 2.11 -20.36 1.86
N SER A 48 3.00 -20.97 2.66
CA SER A 48 2.63 -22.05 3.57
C SER A 48 2.00 -21.59 4.89
N ASN A 49 1.88 -20.28 5.15
CA ASN A 49 1.10 -19.79 6.29
C ASN A 49 -0.37 -20.06 6.01
N PHE A 50 -1.01 -20.93 6.77
CA PHE A 50 -2.36 -21.41 6.52
C PHE A 50 -3.46 -20.56 7.18
N THR A 51 -3.13 -19.38 7.74
CA THR A 51 -4.14 -18.40 8.19
C THR A 51 -5.12 -18.13 7.05
N LYS A 52 -6.40 -18.47 7.22
CA LYS A 52 -7.37 -18.40 6.12
C LYS A 52 -7.72 -16.97 5.76
N GLU A 53 -7.95 -16.15 6.75
CA GLU A 53 -8.37 -14.75 6.65
C GLU A 53 -7.96 -13.99 7.92
N ILE A 54 -7.98 -12.67 7.86
CA ILE A 54 -7.74 -11.81 9.00
C ILE A 54 -8.73 -10.64 8.97
N THR A 55 -9.23 -10.21 10.13
CA THR A 55 -10.06 -9.00 10.16
C THR A 55 -9.21 -7.74 10.15
N LYS A 56 -9.76 -6.63 9.68
CA LYS A 56 -9.11 -5.32 9.74
C LYS A 56 -8.68 -4.96 11.16
N GLN A 57 -9.50 -5.27 12.15
CA GLN A 57 -9.15 -5.08 13.56
C GLN A 57 -7.95 -5.95 13.97
N GLN A 58 -7.94 -7.23 13.60
CA GLN A 58 -6.80 -8.11 13.88
C GLN A 58 -5.52 -7.66 13.19
N VAL A 59 -5.59 -7.10 11.97
CA VAL A 59 -4.42 -6.48 11.33
C VAL A 59 -3.88 -5.33 12.18
N ALA A 60 -4.75 -4.43 12.67
CA ALA A 60 -4.35 -3.34 13.55
C ALA A 60 -3.70 -3.85 14.84
N GLU A 61 -4.28 -4.85 15.47
CA GLU A 61 -3.78 -5.46 16.71
C GLU A 61 -2.47 -6.21 16.50
N LEU A 62 -2.33 -6.92 15.36
CA LEU A 62 -1.13 -7.62 14.97
C LEU A 62 0.05 -6.64 14.81
N PHE A 63 -0.13 -5.58 14.03
CA PHE A 63 0.94 -4.60 13.81
C PHE A 63 1.21 -3.71 15.04
N SER A 64 0.27 -3.58 15.95
CA SER A 64 0.49 -2.93 17.26
C SER A 64 1.18 -3.86 18.28
N GLY A 65 1.48 -5.12 17.92
CA GLY A 65 2.18 -6.07 18.78
C GLY A 65 1.32 -6.70 19.88
N LYS A 66 -0.01 -6.71 19.73
CA LYS A 66 -0.91 -7.37 20.69
C LYS A 66 -0.88 -8.89 20.61
N PHE A 67 -0.59 -9.44 19.41
CA PHE A 67 -0.45 -10.89 19.18
C PHE A 67 1.01 -11.28 19.12
N ASN A 68 1.35 -12.42 19.71
CA ASN A 68 2.71 -12.96 19.72
C ASN A 68 2.89 -14.12 18.74
N THR A 69 1.81 -14.86 18.47
CA THR A 69 1.82 -16.02 17.58
C THR A 69 0.69 -15.92 16.56
N TRP A 70 0.88 -16.57 15.43
CA TRP A 70 -0.17 -16.70 14.42
C TRP A 70 -1.37 -17.53 14.90
N ALA A 71 -1.17 -18.40 15.91
CA ALA A 71 -2.27 -19.16 16.51
C ALA A 71 -3.34 -18.23 17.12
N ASP A 72 -2.97 -17.03 17.58
CA ASP A 72 -3.88 -16.03 18.14
C ASP A 72 -4.92 -15.54 17.10
N VAL A 73 -4.62 -15.72 15.82
CA VAL A 73 -5.49 -15.33 14.68
C VAL A 73 -5.84 -16.52 13.78
N GLY A 74 -5.75 -17.74 14.28
CA GLY A 74 -6.14 -18.97 13.55
C GLY A 74 -5.12 -19.48 12.54
N GLY A 75 -3.88 -19.05 12.67
CA GLY A 75 -2.76 -19.48 11.87
C GLY A 75 -1.88 -20.55 12.53
N PRO A 76 -0.65 -20.76 12.04
CA PRO A 76 0.30 -21.71 12.60
C PRO A 76 0.73 -21.30 14.01
N ASP A 77 1.14 -22.28 14.84
CA ASP A 77 1.76 -22.01 16.15
C ASP A 77 3.21 -21.55 15.97
N THR A 78 3.35 -20.34 15.48
CA THR A 78 4.62 -19.73 15.11
C THR A 78 4.61 -18.27 15.54
N ARG A 79 5.74 -17.80 16.08
CA ARG A 79 5.90 -16.41 16.47
C ARG A 79 5.68 -15.48 15.27
N ILE A 80 4.98 -14.36 15.48
CA ILE A 80 4.82 -13.30 14.48
C ILE A 80 6.09 -12.46 14.41
N LEU A 81 6.60 -12.26 13.19
CA LEU A 81 7.69 -11.33 12.88
C LEU A 81 7.16 -10.23 11.97
N LEU A 82 7.04 -9.05 12.52
CA LEU A 82 6.52 -7.88 11.80
C LEU A 82 7.59 -7.28 10.90
N ILE A 83 7.24 -7.02 9.66
CA ILE A 83 8.05 -6.23 8.73
C ILE A 83 7.27 -4.96 8.42
N ASP A 84 7.85 -3.82 8.80
CA ASP A 84 7.30 -2.48 8.61
C ASP A 84 8.05 -1.73 7.49
N ARG A 85 7.47 -0.61 7.06
CA ARG A 85 8.02 0.27 6.03
C ARG A 85 8.62 1.52 6.67
N PRO A 86 9.60 2.18 6.02
CA PRO A 86 10.12 3.47 6.48
C PRO A 86 9.03 4.52 6.65
N ARG A 87 9.19 5.40 7.65
CA ARG A 87 8.23 6.47 7.98
C ARG A 87 8.00 7.49 6.85
N ASN A 88 8.91 7.58 5.90
CA ASN A 88 8.78 8.47 4.74
C ASN A 88 8.07 7.84 3.54
N GLN A 89 7.56 6.62 3.66
CA GLN A 89 6.82 5.96 2.58
C GLN A 89 5.31 6.15 2.75
N ASN A 90 4.65 6.65 1.71
CA ASN A 90 3.20 6.90 1.67
C ASN A 90 2.35 5.66 2.01
N ILE A 91 2.82 4.46 1.68
CA ILE A 91 2.09 3.23 1.98
C ILE A 91 1.98 3.01 3.48
N ARG A 92 3.01 3.39 4.26
CA ARG A 92 2.97 3.29 5.72
C ARG A 92 1.94 4.24 6.31
N ASP A 93 1.95 5.51 5.90
CA ASP A 93 1.00 6.51 6.39
C ASP A 93 -0.45 6.09 6.08
N ALA A 94 -0.68 5.59 4.87
CA ALA A 94 -1.99 5.08 4.46
C ALA A 94 -2.41 3.85 5.29
N PHE A 95 -1.49 2.91 5.53
CA PHE A 95 -1.73 1.71 6.32
C PHE A 95 -2.07 2.05 7.77
N GLU A 96 -1.26 2.88 8.42
CA GLU A 96 -1.50 3.35 9.79
C GLU A 96 -2.84 4.09 9.91
N SER A 97 -3.15 4.97 8.93
CA SER A 97 -4.40 5.74 8.89
C SER A 97 -5.62 4.85 8.72
N GLN A 98 -5.59 3.91 7.76
CA GLN A 98 -6.68 2.98 7.50
C GLN A 98 -7.01 2.10 8.70
N LEU A 99 -6.01 1.76 9.50
CA LEU A 99 -6.14 0.91 10.69
C LEU A 99 -6.37 1.70 11.99
N GLY A 100 -6.24 3.03 11.97
CA GLY A 100 -6.34 3.86 13.17
C GLY A 100 -5.20 3.63 14.18
N ILE A 101 -4.01 3.25 13.70
CA ILE A 101 -2.83 2.94 14.51
C ILE A 101 -1.66 3.90 14.26
N ALA A 102 -1.93 5.15 13.89
CA ALA A 102 -0.89 6.13 13.61
C ALA A 102 0.15 6.20 14.75
N GLY A 103 1.41 5.93 14.41
CA GLY A 103 2.52 5.91 15.37
C GLY A 103 2.50 4.75 16.38
N LYS A 104 1.67 3.74 16.20
CA LYS A 104 1.50 2.60 17.13
C LYS A 104 2.00 1.26 16.57
N ILE A 105 2.66 1.26 15.41
CA ILE A 105 3.31 0.03 14.93
C ILE A 105 4.37 -0.37 15.96
N SER A 106 4.40 -1.65 16.32
CA SER A 106 5.29 -2.19 17.34
C SER A 106 6.76 -1.91 17.05
N ASP A 107 7.51 -1.51 18.06
CA ASP A 107 8.96 -1.27 17.97
C ASP A 107 9.76 -2.54 17.67
N THR A 108 9.15 -3.72 17.80
CA THR A 108 9.76 -5.00 17.42
C THR A 108 9.73 -5.24 15.90
N ALA A 109 9.00 -4.41 15.14
CA ALA A 109 8.92 -4.55 13.70
C ALA A 109 10.25 -4.21 13.02
N LYS A 110 10.68 -5.08 12.09
CA LYS A 110 11.86 -4.83 11.27
C LYS A 110 11.51 -3.89 10.13
N VAL A 111 12.17 -2.75 10.04
CA VAL A 111 11.91 -1.76 8.98
C VAL A 111 12.68 -2.11 7.70
N ILE A 112 11.97 -2.27 6.57
CA ILE A 112 12.54 -2.57 5.25
C ILE A 112 11.92 -1.67 4.20
N GLY A 113 12.74 -0.95 3.42
CA GLY A 113 12.28 0.08 2.47
C GLY A 113 11.85 -0.44 1.10
N HIS A 114 12.57 -1.38 0.53
CA HIS A 114 12.37 -1.83 -0.86
C HIS A 114 11.47 -3.05 -0.93
N ASP A 115 10.50 -3.07 -1.84
CA ASP A 115 9.54 -4.16 -2.01
C ASP A 115 10.23 -5.51 -2.26
N GLU A 116 11.26 -5.56 -3.11
CA GLU A 116 12.02 -6.79 -3.36
C GLU A 116 12.66 -7.35 -2.07
N LYS A 117 13.22 -6.47 -1.22
CA LYS A 117 13.82 -6.88 0.06
C LYS A 117 12.75 -7.32 1.06
N VAL A 118 11.59 -6.69 1.04
CA VAL A 118 10.44 -7.08 1.87
C VAL A 118 9.97 -8.48 1.49
N VAL A 119 9.77 -8.76 0.21
CA VAL A 119 9.37 -10.08 -0.29
C VAL A 119 10.41 -11.15 0.06
N LYS A 120 11.70 -10.86 -0.18
CA LYS A 120 12.81 -11.76 0.22
C LYS A 120 12.81 -12.04 1.73
N ALA A 121 12.51 -11.03 2.55
CA ALA A 121 12.44 -11.18 3.99
C ALA A 121 11.26 -12.07 4.42
N VAL A 122 10.09 -11.96 3.78
CA VAL A 122 8.94 -12.84 4.05
C VAL A 122 9.28 -14.29 3.73
N VAL A 123 9.90 -14.54 2.55
CA VAL A 123 10.26 -15.90 2.10
C VAL A 123 11.39 -16.50 2.95
N GLY A 124 12.41 -15.70 3.26
CA GLY A 124 13.65 -16.17 3.93
C GLY A 124 13.63 -16.11 5.45
N THR A 125 12.54 -15.68 6.09
CA THR A 125 12.47 -15.60 7.55
C THR A 125 12.39 -16.99 8.19
N LEU A 126 13.18 -17.20 9.25
CA LEU A 126 13.16 -18.40 10.07
C LEU A 126 12.65 -18.09 11.49
N PRO A 127 11.77 -18.91 12.08
CA PRO A 127 11.16 -20.08 11.43
C PRO A 127 10.29 -19.67 10.24
N PRO A 128 10.11 -20.55 9.25
CA PRO A 128 9.19 -20.31 8.13
C PRO A 128 7.79 -19.93 8.67
N LEU A 129 7.00 -19.19 7.88
CA LEU A 129 5.62 -18.80 8.20
C LEU A 129 5.47 -17.67 9.23
N SER A 130 6.56 -17.17 9.81
CA SER A 130 6.52 -16.16 10.89
C SER A 130 6.23 -14.76 10.37
N ALA A 131 6.82 -14.39 9.23
CA ALA A 131 6.84 -13.01 8.76
C ALA A 131 5.52 -12.56 8.16
N VAL A 132 5.18 -11.31 8.43
CA VAL A 132 4.06 -10.58 7.81
C VAL A 132 4.50 -9.17 7.48
N THR A 133 3.97 -8.67 6.37
CA THR A 133 4.15 -7.29 5.92
C THR A 133 2.91 -6.79 5.22
N TYR A 134 2.92 -5.52 4.88
CA TYR A 134 1.95 -4.91 3.96
C TYR A 134 2.67 -4.35 2.73
N ILE A 135 2.01 -4.43 1.59
CA ILE A 135 2.57 -4.09 0.27
C ILE A 135 1.47 -3.51 -0.63
N SER A 136 1.85 -2.69 -1.63
CA SER A 136 0.91 -2.32 -2.69
C SER A 136 0.29 -3.58 -3.30
N LEU A 137 -1.03 -3.57 -3.47
CA LEU A 137 -1.74 -4.74 -3.99
C LEU A 137 -1.24 -5.15 -5.36
N SER A 138 -0.95 -4.19 -6.23
CA SER A 138 -0.43 -4.48 -7.57
C SER A 138 0.91 -5.21 -7.51
N THR A 139 1.82 -4.75 -6.66
CA THR A 139 3.12 -5.43 -6.43
C THR A 139 2.91 -6.81 -5.83
N GLY A 140 2.03 -6.93 -4.83
CA GLY A 140 1.72 -8.21 -4.19
C GLY A 140 1.17 -9.24 -5.19
N LEU A 141 0.20 -8.86 -6.01
CA LEU A 141 -0.38 -9.72 -7.05
C LEU A 141 0.66 -10.12 -8.10
N SER A 142 1.49 -9.16 -8.54
CA SER A 142 2.59 -9.43 -9.48
C SER A 142 3.55 -10.47 -8.91
N VAL A 143 3.98 -10.32 -7.66
CA VAL A 143 4.90 -11.28 -7.01
C VAL A 143 4.26 -12.65 -6.87
N VAL A 144 2.99 -12.75 -6.47
CA VAL A 144 2.26 -14.01 -6.41
C VAL A 144 2.20 -14.69 -7.78
N SER A 145 1.93 -13.93 -8.85
CA SER A 145 1.84 -14.46 -10.22
C SER A 145 3.15 -15.03 -10.75
N THR A 146 4.30 -14.58 -10.24
CA THR A 146 5.62 -15.10 -10.61
C THR A 146 5.98 -16.42 -9.90
N GLY A 147 5.13 -16.94 -9.02
CA GLY A 147 5.37 -18.19 -8.30
C GLY A 147 6.31 -18.08 -7.10
N VAL A 148 6.59 -16.87 -6.63
CA VAL A 148 7.31 -16.67 -5.36
C VAL A 148 6.45 -17.22 -4.22
N ALA A 149 7.10 -17.85 -3.21
CA ALA A 149 6.43 -18.54 -2.11
C ALA A 149 5.75 -17.59 -1.11
N VAL A 150 4.90 -16.69 -1.60
CA VAL A 150 4.10 -15.76 -0.82
C VAL A 150 2.63 -15.79 -1.24
N ARG A 151 1.77 -15.27 -0.37
CA ARG A 151 0.35 -15.07 -0.66
C ARG A 151 -0.17 -13.83 0.05
N LEU A 152 -1.27 -13.29 -0.45
CA LEU A 152 -2.02 -12.21 0.18
C LEU A 152 -3.16 -12.81 1.03
N LEU A 153 -3.39 -12.24 2.22
CA LEU A 153 -4.49 -12.64 3.08
C LEU A 153 -5.77 -11.88 2.73
N PRO A 154 -6.92 -12.56 2.66
CA PRO A 154 -8.23 -11.90 2.69
C PRO A 154 -8.37 -11.08 3.97
N VAL A 155 -8.95 -9.87 3.86
CA VAL A 155 -9.26 -9.00 5.00
C VAL A 155 -10.76 -8.83 5.09
N ASP A 156 -11.34 -9.08 6.28
CA ASP A 156 -12.78 -9.06 6.51
C ASP A 156 -13.55 -9.96 5.52
N LYS A 157 -12.99 -11.13 5.19
CA LYS A 157 -13.53 -12.10 4.21
C LYS A 157 -13.53 -11.61 2.76
N VAL A 158 -12.84 -10.53 2.47
CA VAL A 158 -12.74 -9.96 1.11
C VAL A 158 -11.36 -10.25 0.54
N GLU A 159 -11.34 -10.87 -0.64
CA GLU A 159 -10.10 -11.13 -1.36
C GLU A 159 -9.44 -9.82 -1.83
N PRO A 160 -8.11 -9.70 -1.70
CA PRO A 160 -7.35 -8.54 -2.13
C PRO A 160 -7.16 -8.57 -3.67
N GLU A 161 -8.15 -8.07 -4.39
CA GLU A 161 -8.19 -8.08 -5.86
C GLU A 161 -8.59 -6.69 -6.40
N ALA A 162 -8.22 -6.39 -7.65
CA ALA A 162 -8.56 -5.11 -8.26
C ALA A 162 -10.08 -4.81 -8.27
N PRO A 163 -10.99 -5.77 -8.59
CA PRO A 163 -12.43 -5.52 -8.52
C PRO A 163 -12.92 -5.14 -7.11
N THR A 164 -12.43 -5.82 -6.06
CA THR A 164 -12.85 -5.56 -4.67
C THR A 164 -12.30 -4.26 -4.12
N VAL A 165 -11.14 -3.80 -4.61
CA VAL A 165 -10.60 -2.47 -4.33
C VAL A 165 -11.42 -1.41 -5.08
N LYS A 166 -11.76 -1.65 -6.36
CA LYS A 166 -12.51 -0.71 -7.19
C LYS A 166 -13.90 -0.42 -6.60
N ASP A 167 -14.62 -1.44 -6.19
CA ASP A 167 -15.98 -1.31 -5.65
C ASP A 167 -16.01 -0.97 -4.14
N GLY A 168 -14.84 -0.93 -3.48
CA GLY A 168 -14.70 -0.51 -2.09
C GLY A 168 -15.00 -1.59 -1.06
N ARG A 169 -15.23 -2.83 -1.46
CA ARG A 169 -15.41 -3.95 -0.51
C ARG A 169 -14.12 -4.29 0.22
N TYR A 170 -12.95 -4.24 -0.47
CA TYR A 170 -11.68 -4.48 0.19
C TYR A 170 -11.34 -3.32 1.14
N PRO A 171 -11.17 -3.57 2.45
CA PRO A 171 -11.18 -2.51 3.46
C PRO A 171 -9.86 -1.73 3.56
N LEU A 172 -8.77 -2.24 2.98
CA LEU A 172 -7.46 -1.60 3.02
C LEU A 172 -7.10 -1.05 1.64
N ARG A 173 -7.51 0.18 1.35
CA ARG A 173 -7.22 0.87 0.10
C ARG A 173 -6.84 2.32 0.33
N ARG A 174 -6.05 2.87 -0.58
CA ARG A 174 -5.65 4.29 -0.59
C ARG A 174 -5.94 4.93 -1.94
N PRO A 175 -6.27 6.22 -2.00
CA PRO A 175 -6.38 6.92 -3.26
C PRO A 175 -4.99 7.09 -3.91
N ILE A 176 -4.95 7.17 -5.22
CA ILE A 176 -3.82 7.70 -5.97
C ILE A 176 -4.18 9.12 -6.38
N LEU A 177 -3.45 10.09 -5.86
CA LEU A 177 -3.71 11.51 -6.00
C LEU A 177 -2.62 12.19 -6.81
N LEU A 178 -3.03 13.09 -7.68
CA LEU A 178 -2.17 14.14 -8.24
C LEU A 178 -2.31 15.39 -7.39
N LEU A 179 -1.24 15.83 -6.78
CA LEU A 179 -1.18 17.10 -6.07
C LEU A 179 -0.42 18.14 -6.89
N SER A 180 -0.90 19.36 -6.95
CA SER A 180 -0.28 20.50 -7.61
C SER A 180 -0.52 21.79 -6.83
N LYS A 181 0.19 22.86 -7.16
CA LYS A 181 -0.18 24.19 -6.65
C LYS A 181 -1.57 24.58 -7.14
N LYS A 182 -2.31 25.36 -6.34
CA LYS A 182 -3.67 25.83 -6.70
C LYS A 182 -3.67 26.78 -7.90
N ASP A 183 -2.57 27.45 -8.14
CA ASP A 183 -2.29 28.35 -9.27
C ASP A 183 -1.37 27.72 -10.32
N ALA A 184 -1.43 26.39 -10.47
CA ALA A 184 -0.60 25.66 -11.40
C ALA A 184 -0.84 26.10 -12.86
N ASN A 185 0.19 25.94 -13.71
CA ASN A 185 0.08 26.29 -15.11
C ASN A 185 -0.87 25.36 -15.89
N PRO A 186 -1.40 25.78 -17.07
CA PRO A 186 -2.37 24.99 -17.84
C PRO A 186 -1.89 23.57 -18.24
N LEU A 187 -0.59 23.31 -18.34
CA LEU A 187 -0.06 21.99 -18.66
C LEU A 187 -0.30 20.99 -17.52
N VAL A 188 -0.26 21.45 -16.26
CA VAL A 188 -0.57 20.62 -15.08
C VAL A 188 -2.03 20.18 -15.12
N GLU A 189 -2.94 21.10 -15.43
CA GLU A 189 -4.35 20.78 -15.55
C GLU A 189 -4.62 19.85 -16.74
N ALA A 190 -3.98 20.08 -17.89
CA ALA A 190 -4.08 19.21 -19.05
C ALA A 190 -3.56 17.78 -18.74
N PHE A 191 -2.47 17.66 -17.98
CA PHE A 191 -1.99 16.36 -17.52
C PHE A 191 -2.98 15.64 -16.60
N ALA A 192 -3.55 16.35 -15.64
CA ALA A 192 -4.56 15.79 -14.74
C ALA A 192 -5.83 15.35 -15.50
N GLN A 193 -6.27 16.13 -16.50
CA GLN A 193 -7.38 15.75 -17.37
C GLN A 193 -7.04 14.53 -18.23
N PHE A 194 -5.82 14.46 -18.76
CA PHE A 194 -5.36 13.26 -19.47
C PHE A 194 -5.38 12.03 -18.57
N ALA A 195 -4.87 12.12 -17.33
CA ALA A 195 -4.88 11.01 -16.39
C ALA A 195 -6.31 10.49 -16.09
N LEU A 196 -7.32 11.38 -16.15
CA LEU A 196 -8.74 11.03 -15.96
C LEU A 196 -9.46 10.63 -17.27
N SER A 197 -8.81 10.76 -18.42
CA SER A 197 -9.38 10.34 -19.70
C SER A 197 -9.33 8.81 -19.86
N ALA A 198 -10.12 8.25 -20.80
CA ALA A 198 -10.10 6.81 -21.07
C ALA A 198 -8.69 6.27 -21.38
N PRO A 199 -7.84 6.92 -22.22
CA PRO A 199 -6.47 6.50 -22.42
C PRO A 199 -5.61 6.56 -21.13
N GLY A 200 -5.75 7.62 -20.34
CA GLY A 200 -5.01 7.76 -19.07
C GLY A 200 -5.41 6.70 -18.05
N GLN A 201 -6.71 6.41 -17.94
CA GLN A 201 -7.23 5.37 -17.07
C GLN A 201 -6.83 3.96 -17.53
N ALA A 202 -6.68 3.71 -18.82
CA ALA A 202 -6.13 2.46 -19.33
C ALA A 202 -4.67 2.25 -18.89
N ILE A 203 -3.86 3.31 -18.89
CA ILE A 203 -2.46 3.27 -18.37
C ILE A 203 -2.46 3.01 -16.85
N ILE A 204 -3.34 3.67 -16.11
CA ILE A 204 -3.46 3.45 -14.65
C ILE A 204 -3.84 1.99 -14.36
N ALA A 205 -4.73 1.39 -15.16
CA ALA A 205 -5.17 0.01 -15.00
C ALA A 205 -4.05 -1.04 -15.18
N GLU A 206 -2.93 -0.69 -15.79
CA GLU A 206 -1.77 -1.60 -15.90
C GLU A 206 -1.11 -1.87 -14.55
N THR A 207 -1.21 -0.94 -13.60
CA THR A 207 -0.52 -1.07 -12.30
C THR A 207 -1.47 -0.85 -11.10
N TYR A 208 -2.46 -0.01 -11.24
CA TYR A 208 -3.38 0.39 -10.17
C TYR A 208 -4.83 0.11 -10.56
N VAL A 209 -5.74 0.47 -9.67
CA VAL A 209 -7.18 0.33 -9.90
C VAL A 209 -7.72 1.66 -10.43
N PRO A 210 -8.26 1.72 -11.65
CA PRO A 210 -8.78 2.94 -12.24
C PRO A 210 -10.02 3.47 -11.51
N MET A 211 -10.37 4.73 -11.77
CA MET A 211 -11.60 5.34 -11.27
C MET A 211 -12.85 4.60 -11.74
N PRO A 212 -13.95 4.57 -10.96
CA PRO A 212 -15.23 4.03 -11.40
C PRO A 212 -15.73 4.71 -12.69
N GLY A 213 -16.25 3.91 -13.62
CA GLY A 213 -16.79 4.42 -14.89
C GLY A 213 -15.80 4.38 -16.06
N HIS A 214 -14.60 3.91 -15.86
CA HIS A 214 -13.59 3.72 -16.90
C HIS A 214 -13.14 2.26 -17.01
#